data_9ac64733fea4be2d5ca30b88e020acfb
#
_entry.id   9ac64733fea4be2d5ca30b88e020acfb
#
_cell.length_a   1.000
_cell.length_b   1.000
_cell.length_c   1.000
_cell.angle_alpha   90.00
_cell.angle_beta   90.00
_cell.angle_gamma   90.00
#
_symmetry.space_group_name_H-M   'P 1'
#
loop_
_entity.id
_entity.type
_entity.pdbx_description
1 polymer ?
#
loop_
_entity_poly.entity_id
_entity_poly.type
_entity_poly.pdbx_seq_one_letter_code
_entity_poly.pdbx_strand_id
1 'polypeptide(L)'
;DWSNDFPYSNNANPDTSLTWLAIGWGDKNFYMNTPTWADLTVSTAVAAATGLGTAGIHASYYFNVPTDRPIIRLQLSRNQYTRLCAYVSRSLVADENGQRVMLQPLLAGVNFDFDRYYDAHGRYSMIHTCNTWINNGLKASGQRACMWTGFAEGIFYQYEK
;
A
#
# COMPACT_ATOMS: atom_id res chain seq x y z
N ASP A 1 -3.14 1.87 15.78
CA ASP A 1 -4.41 2.40 15.31
C ASP A 1 -4.17 3.17 13.99
N TRP A 2 -4.96 2.87 12.97
CA TRP A 2 -4.87 3.46 11.63
C TRP A 2 -5.92 4.54 11.38
N SER A 3 -6.76 4.84 12.36
CA SER A 3 -7.89 5.75 12.20
C SER A 3 -7.51 7.18 11.84
N ASN A 4 -6.29 7.61 12.21
CA ASN A 4 -5.79 8.94 11.85
C ASN A 4 -5.30 9.02 10.40
N ASP A 5 -4.70 7.95 9.89
CA ASP A 5 -4.15 7.92 8.53
C ASP A 5 -5.19 7.46 7.50
N PHE A 6 -6.04 6.51 7.89
CA PHE A 6 -7.07 5.90 7.05
C PHE A 6 -8.41 5.90 7.80
N PRO A 7 -9.09 7.04 7.92
CA PRO A 7 -10.38 7.12 8.61
C PRO A 7 -11.42 6.24 7.92
N TYR A 8 -12.06 5.39 8.68
CA TYR A 8 -13.10 4.51 8.16
C TYR A 8 -14.29 5.29 7.57
N SER A 9 -14.57 6.47 8.12
CA SER A 9 -15.58 7.41 7.62
C SER A 9 -15.33 7.89 6.19
N ASN A 10 -14.11 7.74 5.66
CA ASN A 10 -13.81 8.09 4.28
C ASN A 10 -14.36 7.08 3.28
N ASN A 11 -14.80 5.90 3.73
CA ASN A 11 -15.42 4.93 2.85
C ASN A 11 -16.81 5.40 2.42
N ALA A 12 -17.16 5.16 1.15
CA ALA A 12 -18.46 5.53 0.59
C ALA A 12 -19.61 4.77 1.28
N ASN A 13 -19.34 3.54 1.69
CA ASN A 13 -20.27 2.69 2.45
C ASN A 13 -19.56 2.13 3.68
N PRO A 14 -19.48 2.88 4.80
CA PRO A 14 -18.80 2.44 6.00
C PRO A 14 -19.54 1.28 6.64
N ASP A 15 -19.00 0.08 6.52
CA ASP A 15 -19.48 -1.14 7.15
C ASP A 15 -18.54 -1.56 8.28
N THR A 16 -19.02 -1.46 9.52
CA THR A 16 -18.24 -1.74 10.73
C THR A 16 -17.83 -3.21 10.89
N SER A 17 -18.35 -4.12 10.07
CA SER A 17 -17.93 -5.52 10.05
C SER A 17 -16.61 -5.74 9.31
N LEU A 18 -16.13 -4.76 8.51
CA LEU A 18 -14.83 -4.80 7.87
C LEU A 18 -13.73 -4.66 8.92
N THR A 19 -12.92 -5.69 9.09
CA THR A 19 -11.93 -5.80 10.18
C THR A 19 -10.49 -5.80 9.69
N TRP A 20 -10.27 -5.91 8.39
CA TRP A 20 -8.94 -5.95 7.79
C TRP A 20 -8.69 -4.74 6.90
N LEU A 21 -7.53 -4.14 7.06
CA LEU A 21 -7.05 -3.05 6.22
C LEU A 21 -5.80 -3.51 5.45
N ALA A 22 -5.90 -3.56 4.13
CA ALA A 22 -4.75 -3.73 3.26
C ALA A 22 -4.21 -2.36 2.84
N ILE A 23 -2.89 -2.21 2.89
CA ILE A 23 -2.19 -0.97 2.53
C ILE A 23 -1.12 -1.32 1.51
N GLY A 24 -1.21 -0.73 0.32
CA GLY A 24 -0.23 -0.86 -0.75
C GLY A 24 0.32 0.49 -1.17
N TRP A 25 1.61 0.54 -1.48
CA TRP A 25 2.27 1.70 -2.08
C TRP A 25 2.66 1.38 -3.51
N GLY A 26 2.44 2.28 -4.44
CA GLY A 26 2.73 2.02 -5.85
C GLY A 26 2.68 3.27 -6.72
N ASP A 27 2.67 3.08 -8.04
CA ASP A 27 2.58 4.18 -9.01
C ASP A 27 1.20 4.83 -8.96
N LYS A 28 1.19 6.15 -8.77
CA LYS A 28 -0.04 6.95 -8.66
C LYS A 28 -0.85 6.93 -9.96
N ASN A 29 -0.18 7.06 -11.11
CA ASN A 29 -0.87 7.07 -12.39
C ASN A 29 -1.53 5.72 -12.68
N PHE A 30 -0.86 4.64 -12.27
CA PHE A 30 -1.45 3.32 -12.34
C PHE A 30 -2.75 3.25 -11.53
N TYR A 31 -2.72 3.64 -10.26
CA TYR A 31 -3.91 3.62 -9.39
C TYR A 31 -5.06 4.49 -9.92
N MET A 32 -4.75 5.60 -10.59
CA MET A 32 -5.75 6.52 -11.09
C MET A 32 -6.38 6.10 -12.43
N ASN A 33 -5.66 5.31 -13.24
CA ASN A 33 -6.03 5.04 -14.63
C ASN A 33 -6.29 3.55 -14.92
N THR A 34 -6.10 2.64 -13.96
CA THR A 34 -6.22 1.19 -14.20
C THR A 34 -7.38 0.58 -13.41
N PRO A 35 -8.33 -0.10 -14.07
CA PRO A 35 -9.57 -0.55 -13.42
C PRO A 35 -9.38 -1.71 -12.43
N THR A 36 -8.38 -2.56 -12.62
CA THR A 36 -8.20 -3.75 -11.77
C THR A 36 -6.74 -4.12 -11.56
N TRP A 37 -6.45 -4.80 -10.46
CA TRP A 37 -5.15 -5.39 -10.14
C TRP A 37 -4.68 -6.45 -11.16
N ALA A 38 -5.59 -7.03 -11.92
CA ALA A 38 -5.27 -8.03 -12.95
C ALA A 38 -4.54 -7.43 -14.16
N ASP A 39 -4.70 -6.13 -14.42
CA ASP A 39 -4.09 -5.41 -15.54
C ASP A 39 -2.64 -4.96 -15.26
N LEU A 40 -2.09 -5.38 -14.11
CA LEU A 40 -0.78 -4.97 -13.58
C LEU A 40 0.43 -5.35 -14.44
N THR A 41 0.29 -6.24 -15.39
CA THR A 41 1.45 -6.86 -16.06
C THR A 41 2.10 -6.01 -17.16
N VAL A 42 1.37 -5.09 -17.79
CA VAL A 42 1.87 -4.33 -18.94
C VAL A 42 2.26 -2.89 -18.56
N SER A 43 1.48 -2.21 -17.73
CA SER A 43 1.76 -0.82 -17.36
C SER A 43 2.93 -0.67 -16.38
N THR A 44 3.19 -1.69 -15.56
CA THR A 44 4.34 -1.71 -14.63
C THR A 44 5.67 -1.61 -15.38
N ALA A 45 5.77 -2.22 -16.56
CA ALA A 45 6.96 -2.16 -17.38
C ALA A 45 7.19 -0.76 -17.99
N VAL A 46 6.12 -0.05 -18.33
CA VAL A 46 6.20 1.29 -18.95
C VAL A 46 6.50 2.36 -17.91
N ALA A 47 5.82 2.37 -16.77
CA ALA A 47 6.09 3.31 -15.68
C ALA A 47 7.48 3.10 -15.08
N ALA A 48 7.91 1.84 -14.95
CA ALA A 48 9.24 1.47 -14.49
C ALA A 48 10.36 1.94 -15.44
N ALA A 49 10.09 1.96 -16.74
CA ALA A 49 11.07 2.40 -17.74
C ALA A 49 11.27 3.93 -17.75
N THR A 50 10.26 4.70 -17.34
CA THR A 50 10.33 6.17 -17.39
C THR A 50 10.79 6.81 -16.09
N GLY A 51 10.64 6.16 -14.92
CA GLY A 51 11.04 6.69 -13.60
C GLY A 51 10.36 8.00 -13.21
N LEU A 52 9.31 8.41 -13.93
CA LEU A 52 8.64 9.72 -13.80
C LEU A 52 7.38 9.65 -12.91
N GLY A 53 6.94 8.46 -12.49
CA GLY A 53 5.72 8.27 -11.70
C GLY A 53 5.87 8.80 -10.27
N THR A 54 4.92 9.63 -9.83
CA THR A 54 4.73 9.91 -8.41
C THR A 54 4.07 8.72 -7.73
N ALA A 55 4.25 8.59 -6.42
CA ALA A 55 3.70 7.47 -5.68
C ALA A 55 2.29 7.77 -5.14
N GLY A 56 1.52 6.69 -4.92
CA GLY A 56 0.26 6.70 -4.19
C GLY A 56 0.20 5.55 -3.19
N ILE A 57 -0.69 5.67 -2.22
CA ILE A 57 -1.08 4.59 -1.33
C ILE A 57 -2.51 4.20 -1.64
N HIS A 58 -2.73 2.90 -1.81
CA HIS A 58 -4.03 2.27 -1.91
C HIS A 58 -4.36 1.61 -0.57
N ALA A 59 -5.46 1.99 0.02
CA ALA A 59 -6.00 1.42 1.25
C ALA A 59 -7.35 0.75 0.96
N SER A 60 -7.45 -0.55 1.24
CA SER A 60 -8.66 -1.34 1.04
C SER A 60 -9.11 -2.01 2.32
N TYR A 61 -10.39 -1.95 2.62
CA TYR A 61 -10.99 -2.64 3.75
C TYR A 61 -11.64 -3.96 3.32
N TYR A 62 -11.45 -5.00 4.13
CA TYR A 62 -11.94 -6.35 3.86
C TYR A 62 -12.66 -6.97 5.06
N PHE A 63 -13.65 -7.83 4.78
CA PHE A 63 -14.28 -8.69 5.79
C PHE A 63 -13.33 -9.80 6.27
N ASN A 64 -12.59 -10.39 5.34
CA ASN A 64 -11.69 -11.50 5.62
C ASN A 64 -10.37 -11.31 4.86
N VAL A 65 -9.31 -11.89 5.41
CA VAL A 65 -8.03 -11.98 4.69
C VAL A 65 -8.23 -12.86 3.46
N PRO A 66 -7.82 -12.40 2.25
CA PRO A 66 -7.87 -13.21 1.04
C PRO A 66 -7.12 -14.54 1.22
N THR A 67 -7.67 -15.64 0.70
CA THR A 67 -7.08 -16.98 0.80
C THR A 67 -6.60 -17.52 -0.54
N ASP A 68 -6.80 -16.77 -1.61
CA ASP A 68 -6.49 -17.11 -3.00
C ASP A 68 -5.02 -16.82 -3.40
N ARG A 69 -4.22 -16.34 -2.45
CA ARG A 69 -2.82 -15.94 -2.67
C ARG A 69 -1.94 -16.29 -1.47
N PRO A 70 -0.61 -16.41 -1.67
CA PRO A 70 0.33 -16.62 -0.57
C PRO A 70 0.26 -15.50 0.46
N ILE A 71 0.23 -15.86 1.75
CA ILE A 71 0.16 -14.94 2.88
C ILE A 71 1.16 -15.36 3.95
N ILE A 72 1.85 -14.38 4.52
CA ILE A 72 2.70 -14.57 5.70
C ILE A 72 2.06 -13.81 6.88
N ARG A 73 1.82 -14.51 7.98
CA ARG A 73 1.39 -13.90 9.23
C ARG A 73 2.61 -13.54 10.08
N LEU A 74 2.72 -12.27 10.44
CA LEU A 74 3.79 -11.78 11.29
C LEU A 74 3.23 -11.38 12.65
N GLN A 75 3.92 -11.84 13.70
CA GLN A 75 3.66 -11.37 15.05
C GLN A 75 4.58 -10.18 15.33
N LEU A 76 3.99 -9.07 15.70
CA LEU A 76 4.68 -7.83 16.01
C LEU A 76 4.51 -7.49 17.49
N SER A 77 5.60 -7.14 18.17
CA SER A 77 5.50 -6.45 19.46
C SER A 77 4.86 -5.07 19.28
N ARG A 78 4.35 -4.48 20.35
CA ARG A 78 3.78 -3.12 20.33
C ARG A 78 4.76 -2.12 19.71
N ASN A 79 6.03 -2.16 20.09
CA ASN A 79 7.05 -1.25 19.59
C ASN A 79 7.34 -1.46 18.10
N GLN A 80 7.34 -2.70 17.62
CA GLN A 80 7.49 -3.02 16.20
C GLN A 80 6.30 -2.50 15.39
N TYR A 81 5.08 -2.71 15.91
CA TYR A 81 3.87 -2.20 15.27
C TYR A 81 3.85 -0.67 15.22
N THR A 82 4.24 0.00 16.30
CA THR A 82 4.35 1.48 16.31
C THR A 82 5.33 1.99 15.27
N ARG A 83 6.48 1.32 15.09
CA ARG A 83 7.45 1.68 14.05
C ARG A 83 6.91 1.44 12.64
N LEU A 84 6.14 0.35 12.45
CA LEU A 84 5.48 0.08 11.17
C LEU A 84 4.44 1.17 10.85
N CYS A 85 3.59 1.52 11.81
CA CYS A 85 2.62 2.60 11.64
C CYS A 85 3.32 3.92 11.29
N ALA A 86 4.39 4.27 11.99
CA ALA A 86 5.16 5.48 11.71
C ALA A 86 5.83 5.45 10.32
N TYR A 87 6.26 4.29 9.84
CA TYR A 87 6.80 4.14 8.49
C TYR A 87 5.74 4.42 7.43
N VAL A 88 4.57 3.80 7.55
CA VAL A 88 3.44 3.99 6.63
C VAL A 88 2.95 5.44 6.68
N SER A 89 2.74 5.99 7.87
CA SER A 89 2.28 7.36 8.06
C SER A 89 3.21 8.40 7.40
N ARG A 90 4.54 8.20 7.49
CA ARG A 90 5.52 9.05 6.80
C ARG A 90 5.53 8.90 5.27
N SER A 91 4.97 7.83 4.75
CA SER A 91 4.83 7.66 3.29
C SER A 91 3.66 8.47 2.72
N LEU A 92 2.71 8.89 3.55
CA LEU A 92 1.54 9.67 3.14
C LEU A 92 1.84 11.17 3.07
N VAL A 93 1.34 11.83 2.04
CA VAL A 93 1.34 13.30 1.95
C VAL A 93 0.23 13.87 2.82
N ALA A 94 0.52 14.92 3.55
CA ALA A 94 -0.46 15.69 4.31
C ALA A 94 -0.59 17.11 3.73
N ASP A 95 -1.78 17.67 3.82
CA ASP A 95 -2.04 19.07 3.50
C ASP A 95 -1.59 20.03 4.62
N GLU A 96 -1.84 21.31 4.45
CA GLU A 96 -1.49 22.37 5.40
C GLU A 96 -2.16 22.20 6.78
N ASN A 97 -3.28 21.47 6.85
CA ASN A 97 -4.02 21.17 8.08
C ASN A 97 -3.61 19.83 8.70
N GLY A 98 -2.63 19.15 8.10
CA GLY A 98 -2.20 17.81 8.52
C GLY A 98 -3.13 16.66 8.10
N GLN A 99 -4.14 16.92 7.25
CA GLN A 99 -5.02 15.90 6.72
C GLN A 99 -4.35 15.14 5.57
N ARG A 100 -4.59 13.82 5.48
CA ARG A 100 -4.05 13.01 4.39
C ARG A 100 -4.70 13.39 3.07
N VAL A 101 -3.87 13.65 2.05
CA VAL A 101 -4.36 14.07 0.72
C VAL A 101 -4.97 12.87 0.01
N MET A 102 -6.30 12.82 -0.07
CA MET A 102 -7.03 11.81 -0.82
C MET A 102 -6.99 12.08 -2.32
N LEU A 103 -6.87 11.01 -3.10
CA LEU A 103 -6.92 11.02 -4.55
C LEU A 103 -8.28 10.51 -5.02
N GLN A 104 -8.79 11.10 -6.10
CA GLN A 104 -10.02 10.65 -6.75
C GLN A 104 -9.65 9.92 -8.05
N PRO A 105 -9.91 8.60 -8.15
CA PRO A 105 -9.71 7.88 -9.41
C PRO A 105 -10.57 8.48 -10.53
N LEU A 106 -10.00 8.58 -11.73
CA LEU A 106 -10.68 9.14 -12.91
C LEU A 106 -11.65 8.16 -13.59
N LEU A 107 -11.67 6.90 -13.14
CA LEU A 107 -12.44 5.84 -13.76
C LEU A 107 -13.92 5.91 -13.36
N ALA A 108 -14.75 6.31 -14.30
CA ALA A 108 -16.21 6.28 -14.13
C ALA A 108 -16.70 4.80 -14.12
N GLY A 109 -17.56 4.46 -13.15
CA GLY A 109 -18.24 3.17 -13.11
C GLY A 109 -17.54 2.06 -12.32
N VAL A 110 -16.38 2.33 -11.74
CA VAL A 110 -15.74 1.40 -10.79
C VAL A 110 -16.27 1.70 -9.38
N ASN A 111 -16.78 0.65 -8.72
CA ASN A 111 -17.25 0.78 -7.35
C ASN A 111 -16.06 0.69 -6.39
N PHE A 112 -15.71 1.82 -5.80
CA PHE A 112 -14.64 1.93 -4.81
C PHE A 112 -15.19 2.02 -3.37
N ASP A 113 -16.26 1.32 -3.05
CA ASP A 113 -16.95 1.44 -1.76
C ASP A 113 -16.00 1.28 -0.57
N PHE A 114 -15.03 0.38 -0.68
CA PHE A 114 -14.08 0.03 0.38
C PHE A 114 -12.63 0.39 0.06
N ASP A 115 -12.38 0.98 -1.11
CA ASP A 115 -11.05 1.36 -1.58
C ASP A 115 -10.85 2.86 -1.50
N ARG A 116 -9.69 3.28 -1.01
CA ARG A 116 -9.28 4.69 -0.96
C ARG A 116 -7.84 4.85 -1.42
N TYR A 117 -7.61 5.95 -2.08
CA TYR A 117 -6.31 6.29 -2.63
C TYR A 117 -5.82 7.59 -2.01
N TYR A 118 -4.55 7.61 -1.65
CA TYR A 118 -3.91 8.76 -1.01
C TYR A 118 -2.64 9.13 -1.76
N ASP A 119 -2.30 10.41 -1.75
CA ASP A 119 -1.02 10.86 -2.27
C ASP A 119 0.11 10.40 -1.37
N ALA A 120 1.24 10.02 -1.97
CA ALA A 120 2.36 9.45 -1.23
C ALA A 120 3.69 10.03 -1.66
N HIS A 121 4.61 10.09 -0.71
CA HIS A 121 5.99 10.45 -0.97
C HIS A 121 6.72 9.36 -1.74
N GLY A 122 7.65 9.78 -2.58
CA GLY A 122 8.51 8.91 -3.36
C GLY A 122 8.14 8.82 -4.83
N ARG A 123 8.91 8.01 -5.54
CA ARG A 123 8.70 7.74 -6.97
C ARG A 123 8.80 6.26 -7.22
N TYR A 124 7.84 5.72 -7.96
CA TYR A 124 7.87 4.35 -8.41
C TYR A 124 8.90 4.18 -9.54
N SER A 125 9.70 3.13 -9.47
CA SER A 125 10.72 2.82 -10.49
C SER A 125 11.05 1.33 -10.47
N MET A 126 11.86 0.86 -11.40
CA MET A 126 12.35 -0.54 -11.44
C MET A 126 13.09 -0.95 -10.16
N ILE A 127 13.77 -0.01 -9.49
CA ILE A 127 14.53 -0.28 -8.25
C ILE A 127 13.77 0.11 -6.99
N HIS A 128 12.63 0.81 -7.12
CA HIS A 128 11.79 1.26 -6.03
C HIS A 128 10.34 0.86 -6.30
N THR A 129 10.03 -0.40 -6.04
CA THR A 129 8.73 -1.03 -6.29
C THR A 129 7.89 -1.10 -5.01
N CYS A 130 6.63 -1.56 -5.13
CA CYS A 130 5.79 -1.89 -3.97
C CYS A 130 6.48 -2.90 -3.03
N ASN A 131 7.18 -3.90 -3.57
CA ASN A 131 7.91 -4.88 -2.78
C ASN A 131 9.12 -4.27 -2.05
N THR A 132 9.83 -3.34 -2.68
CA THR A 132 10.91 -2.57 -2.01
C THR A 132 10.34 -1.75 -0.85
N TRP A 133 9.18 -1.13 -1.03
CA TRP A 133 8.51 -0.36 0.02
C TRP A 133 8.09 -1.25 1.20
N ILE A 134 7.45 -2.40 0.93
CA ILE A 134 7.09 -3.39 1.96
C ILE A 134 8.35 -3.86 2.71
N ASN A 135 9.42 -4.24 1.99
CA ASN A 135 10.69 -4.67 2.57
C ASN A 135 11.30 -3.60 3.50
N ASN A 136 11.22 -2.33 3.11
CA ASN A 136 11.69 -1.22 3.94
C ASN A 136 10.79 -1.01 5.18
N GLY A 137 9.50 -1.24 5.08
CA GLY A 137 8.57 -1.26 6.22
C GLY A 137 8.90 -2.37 7.23
N LEU A 138 9.24 -3.56 6.73
CA LEU A 138 9.72 -4.67 7.56
C LEU A 138 11.02 -4.30 8.28
N LYS A 139 11.99 -3.72 7.60
CA LYS A 139 13.22 -3.20 8.22
C LYS A 139 12.91 -2.17 9.31
N ALA A 140 12.10 -1.17 8.99
CA ALA A 140 11.75 -0.10 9.91
C ALA A 140 11.06 -0.64 11.18
N SER A 141 10.26 -1.68 11.04
CA SER A 141 9.59 -2.36 12.16
C SER A 141 10.51 -3.31 12.94
N GLY A 142 11.74 -3.60 12.44
CA GLY A 142 12.66 -4.54 13.06
C GLY A 142 12.27 -5.99 12.82
N GLN A 143 11.61 -6.26 11.70
CA GLN A 143 11.34 -7.60 11.19
C GLN A 143 12.46 -8.08 10.26
N ARG A 144 12.49 -9.38 9.96
CA ARG A 144 13.39 -9.92 8.93
C ARG A 144 13.07 -9.27 7.59
N ALA A 145 14.11 -8.91 6.84
CA ALA A 145 13.97 -8.27 5.56
C ALA A 145 15.21 -8.53 4.69
N CYS A 146 15.05 -8.42 3.38
CA CYS A 146 16.17 -8.46 2.45
C CYS A 146 17.01 -7.18 2.55
N MET A 147 18.27 -7.26 2.10
CA MET A 147 19.05 -6.05 1.88
C MET A 147 18.35 -5.15 0.87
N TRP A 148 17.92 -5.74 -0.23
CA TRP A 148 17.05 -5.14 -1.25
C TRP A 148 16.23 -6.22 -1.96
N THR A 149 15.02 -5.90 -2.41
CA THR A 149 14.23 -6.76 -3.32
C THR A 149 13.21 -5.93 -4.07
N GLY A 150 13.12 -6.17 -5.39
CA GLY A 150 12.06 -5.65 -6.25
C GLY A 150 10.89 -6.61 -6.40
N PHE A 151 11.00 -7.84 -5.89
CA PHE A 151 10.06 -8.94 -6.06
C PHE A 151 9.57 -9.48 -4.72
N ALA A 152 8.34 -10.02 -4.71
CA ALA A 152 7.71 -10.56 -3.50
C ALA A 152 8.44 -11.80 -2.96
N GLU A 153 8.98 -12.63 -3.84
CA GLU A 153 9.71 -13.86 -3.51
C GLU A 153 10.86 -13.61 -2.54
N GLY A 154 11.58 -12.49 -2.68
CA GLY A 154 12.64 -12.12 -1.76
C GLY A 154 12.12 -11.91 -0.34
N ILE A 155 10.92 -11.34 -0.18
CA ILE A 155 10.28 -11.14 1.12
C ILE A 155 9.83 -12.49 1.67
N PHE A 156 9.10 -13.29 0.89
CA PHE A 156 8.60 -14.60 1.30
C PHE A 156 9.73 -15.50 1.78
N TYR A 157 10.84 -15.55 1.05
CA TYR A 157 12.03 -16.36 1.42
C TYR A 157 12.55 -16.06 2.83
N GLN A 158 12.40 -14.85 3.36
CA GLN A 158 12.84 -14.50 4.71
C GLN A 158 12.02 -15.22 5.79
N TYR A 159 10.83 -15.73 5.47
CA TYR A 159 9.86 -16.28 6.42
C TYR A 159 9.50 -17.74 6.18
N GLU A 160 10.00 -18.36 5.11
CA GLU A 160 9.78 -19.77 4.78
C GLU A 160 10.65 -20.75 5.59
N LYS A 161 11.51 -20.25 6.52
CA LYS A 161 12.46 -21.04 7.32
C LYS A 161 12.02 -21.12 8.77
#